data_a8b3b398ce2a4c9095ab483d9675a243
#
_entry.id   a8b3b398ce2a4c9095ab483d9675a243
#
_cell.length_a   1.000
_cell.length_b   1.000
_cell.length_c   1.000
_cell.angle_alpha   90.00
_cell.angle_beta   90.00
_cell.angle_gamma   90.00
#
_symmetry.space_group_name_H-M   'P 1'
#
loop_
_entity.id
_entity.type
_entity.pdbx_description
1 polymer ?
#
loop_
_entity_poly.entity_id
_entity_poly.type
_entity_poly.pdbx_seq_one_letter_code
_entity_poly.pdbx_strand_id
1 'polypeptide(L)'
;LPKIFALLQDYFQKFRRNIIGIDQEIDTPYGQKKMVYADWTASGRAYAPIEERLQKNILPLIANTHTETTASGTAMTRAYEQSKHIIKKHVNAGSDDLLIFAGSGMTGAVNKLQRLLGLRIPERIMDYVKPGRLPSHEELKQPQVRIHQLFSDYLDIDPAKKPIIF
;
A
#
# COMPACT_ATOMS: atom_id res chain seq x y z
N LEU A 1 -21.31 -20.20 -27.31
CA LEU A 1 -20.86 -18.86 -26.87
C LEU A 1 -22.00 -18.00 -26.28
N PRO A 2 -23.16 -17.75 -26.92
CA PRO A 2 -24.21 -16.89 -26.38
C PRO A 2 -24.75 -17.34 -25.02
N LYS A 3 -24.96 -18.65 -24.81
CA LYS A 3 -25.47 -19.21 -23.54
C LYS A 3 -24.49 -19.02 -22.37
N ILE A 4 -23.19 -19.11 -22.62
CA ILE A 4 -22.16 -18.89 -21.58
C ILE A 4 -22.14 -17.42 -21.17
N PHE A 5 -22.24 -16.49 -22.14
CA PHE A 5 -22.31 -15.06 -21.84
C PHE A 5 -23.55 -14.67 -21.02
N ALA A 6 -24.73 -15.24 -21.36
CA ALA A 6 -25.94 -15.02 -20.60
C ALA A 6 -25.79 -15.53 -19.15
N LEU A 7 -25.25 -16.73 -18.96
CA LEU A 7 -25.00 -17.32 -17.64
C LEU A 7 -24.02 -16.49 -16.80
N LEU A 8 -22.97 -15.97 -17.41
CA LEU A 8 -21.99 -15.09 -16.74
C LEU A 8 -22.62 -13.74 -16.37
N GLN A 9 -23.45 -13.16 -17.25
CA GLN A 9 -24.15 -11.92 -16.95
C GLN A 9 -25.08 -12.09 -15.74
N ASP A 10 -25.88 -13.14 -15.72
CA ASP A 10 -26.80 -13.44 -14.60
C ASP A 10 -26.00 -13.67 -13.30
N TYR A 11 -24.93 -14.43 -13.37
CA TYR A 11 -24.06 -14.66 -12.20
C TYR A 11 -23.49 -13.37 -11.62
N PHE A 12 -23.01 -12.47 -12.48
CA PHE A 12 -22.40 -11.21 -12.04
C PHE A 12 -23.42 -10.10 -11.75
N GLN A 13 -24.68 -10.26 -12.07
CA GLN A 13 -25.73 -9.25 -11.84
C GLN A 13 -25.81 -8.84 -10.36
N LYS A 14 -25.75 -9.81 -9.46
CA LYS A 14 -25.78 -9.57 -8.01
C LYS A 14 -24.60 -8.70 -7.49
N PHE A 15 -23.47 -8.72 -8.17
CA PHE A 15 -22.33 -7.86 -7.85
C PHE A 15 -22.47 -6.49 -8.52
N ARG A 16 -22.82 -6.45 -9.80
CA ARG A 16 -22.93 -5.21 -10.57
C ARG A 16 -23.90 -4.21 -9.95
N ARG A 17 -25.07 -4.64 -9.51
CA ARG A 17 -26.08 -3.77 -8.89
C ARG A 17 -25.60 -3.08 -7.61
N ASN A 18 -24.57 -3.61 -6.98
CA ASN A 18 -23.99 -3.07 -5.75
C ASN A 18 -22.76 -2.16 -6.00
N ILE A 19 -22.40 -1.95 -7.26
CA ILE A 19 -21.32 -1.01 -7.61
C ILE A 19 -21.88 0.41 -7.50
N ILE A 20 -21.31 1.23 -6.65
CA ILE A 20 -21.75 2.61 -6.45
C ILE A 20 -21.51 3.40 -7.74
N GLY A 21 -22.56 4.05 -8.23
CA GLY A 21 -22.53 4.83 -9.46
C GLY A 21 -22.58 4.00 -10.75
N ILE A 22 -23.03 2.74 -10.71
CA ILE A 22 -23.18 1.91 -11.92
C ILE A 22 -24.14 2.52 -12.95
N ASP A 23 -25.16 3.23 -12.47
CA ASP A 23 -26.17 3.89 -13.30
C ASP A 23 -25.99 5.42 -13.37
N GLN A 24 -24.79 5.92 -12.99
CA GLN A 24 -24.51 7.35 -13.01
C GLN A 24 -24.55 7.89 -14.43
N GLU A 25 -25.28 8.99 -14.60
CA GLU A 25 -25.30 9.75 -15.84
C GLU A 25 -24.36 10.96 -15.74
N ILE A 26 -23.79 11.35 -16.88
CA ILE A 26 -22.93 12.49 -17.03
C ILE A 26 -23.38 13.38 -18.18
N ASP A 27 -23.22 14.68 -18.05
CA ASP A 27 -23.48 15.63 -19.11
C ASP A 27 -22.38 15.57 -20.18
N THR A 28 -22.78 15.42 -21.41
CA THR A 28 -21.90 15.40 -22.56
C THR A 28 -22.35 16.42 -23.59
N PRO A 29 -21.53 16.80 -24.59
CA PRO A 29 -21.96 17.66 -25.70
C PRO A 29 -23.13 17.10 -26.49
N TYR A 30 -23.43 15.80 -26.31
CA TYR A 30 -24.56 15.09 -26.97
C TYR A 30 -25.72 14.81 -26.01
N GLY A 31 -25.84 15.60 -24.93
CA GLY A 31 -26.83 15.41 -23.87
C GLY A 31 -26.36 14.43 -22.78
N GLN A 32 -27.26 14.15 -21.84
CA GLN A 32 -26.98 13.21 -20.74
C GLN A 32 -26.80 11.79 -21.28
N LYS A 33 -25.73 11.15 -20.84
CA LYS A 33 -25.38 9.76 -21.20
C LYS A 33 -24.99 8.98 -19.97
N LYS A 34 -25.38 7.70 -19.93
CA LYS A 34 -24.92 6.77 -18.90
C LYS A 34 -23.41 6.65 -18.97
N MET A 35 -22.74 6.83 -17.82
CA MET A 35 -21.30 6.68 -17.70
C MET A 35 -20.90 5.22 -17.86
N VAL A 36 -20.01 4.92 -18.80
CA VAL A 36 -19.37 3.62 -18.94
C VAL A 36 -18.01 3.67 -18.29
N TYR A 37 -17.87 2.99 -17.16
CA TYR A 37 -16.58 2.88 -16.48
C TYR A 37 -15.89 1.58 -16.92
N ALA A 38 -14.77 1.71 -17.63
CA ALA A 38 -14.04 0.58 -18.20
C ALA A 38 -12.59 0.46 -17.68
N ASP A 39 -12.19 1.33 -16.75
CA ASP A 39 -10.82 1.40 -16.23
C ASP A 39 -10.60 0.57 -14.96
N TRP A 40 -11.16 -0.63 -14.92
CA TRP A 40 -11.06 -1.53 -13.77
C TRP A 40 -9.65 -2.02 -13.49
N THR A 41 -8.79 -2.02 -14.50
CA THR A 41 -7.39 -2.42 -14.35
C THR A 41 -6.58 -1.41 -13.56
N ALA A 42 -6.82 -0.13 -13.77
CA ALA A 42 -6.11 0.95 -13.07
C ALA A 42 -6.75 1.31 -11.72
N SER A 43 -8.09 1.29 -11.65
CA SER A 43 -8.81 1.60 -10.40
C SER A 43 -10.17 0.90 -10.36
N GLY A 44 -10.62 0.54 -9.16
CA GLY A 44 -11.95 0.00 -8.93
C GLY A 44 -12.95 1.09 -8.58
N ARG A 45 -14.24 0.71 -8.55
CA ARG A 45 -15.33 1.54 -8.01
C ARG A 45 -15.68 1.05 -6.62
N ALA A 46 -16.22 1.94 -5.80
CA ALA A 46 -16.70 1.61 -4.47
C ALA A 46 -17.86 0.58 -4.57
N TYR A 47 -17.93 -0.32 -3.60
CA TYR A 47 -18.89 -1.40 -3.54
C TYR A 47 -19.77 -1.25 -2.29
N ALA A 48 -21.06 -1.03 -2.49
CA ALA A 48 -21.99 -0.65 -1.43
C ALA A 48 -21.93 -1.53 -0.17
N PRO A 49 -21.87 -2.88 -0.25
CA PRO A 49 -21.79 -3.71 0.96
C PRO A 49 -20.52 -3.49 1.79
N ILE A 50 -19.41 -3.09 1.16
CA ILE A 50 -18.16 -2.76 1.87
C ILE A 50 -18.31 -1.40 2.55
N GLU A 51 -18.75 -0.39 1.80
CA GLU A 51 -18.93 0.98 2.31
C GLU A 51 -19.93 1.03 3.48
N GLU A 52 -21.05 0.33 3.35
CA GLU A 52 -22.04 0.23 4.42
C GLU A 52 -21.48 -0.45 5.67
N ARG A 53 -20.69 -1.51 5.49
CA ARG A 53 -20.06 -2.20 6.61
C ARG A 53 -19.04 -1.31 7.31
N LEU A 54 -18.23 -0.57 6.55
CA LEU A 54 -17.32 0.42 7.11
C LEU A 54 -18.08 1.47 7.93
N GLN A 55 -19.11 2.08 7.34
CA GLN A 55 -19.91 3.12 8.00
C GLN A 55 -20.62 2.64 9.26
N LYS A 56 -21.22 1.45 9.22
CA LYS A 56 -22.05 0.95 10.32
C LYS A 56 -21.25 0.26 11.44
N ASN A 57 -20.15 -0.42 11.10
CA ASN A 57 -19.48 -1.32 12.03
C ASN A 57 -18.06 -0.84 12.43
N ILE A 58 -17.41 -0.07 11.58
CA ILE A 58 -16.01 0.32 11.82
C ILE A 58 -15.91 1.79 12.26
N LEU A 59 -16.49 2.72 11.48
CA LEU A 59 -16.39 4.15 11.77
C LEU A 59 -16.85 4.54 13.18
N PRO A 60 -17.93 3.97 13.75
CA PRO A 60 -18.35 4.31 15.12
C PRO A 60 -17.35 3.92 16.20
N LEU A 61 -16.41 3.02 15.90
CA LEU A 61 -15.41 2.50 16.83
C LEU A 61 -14.00 3.01 16.53
N ILE A 62 -13.84 3.94 15.57
CA ILE A 62 -12.50 4.43 15.21
C ILE A 62 -11.80 5.04 16.42
N ALA A 63 -10.61 4.52 16.70
CA ALA A 63 -9.72 4.96 17.77
C ALA A 63 -8.27 4.59 17.43
N ASN A 64 -7.32 5.03 18.25
CA ASN A 64 -5.94 4.60 18.13
C ASN A 64 -5.84 3.07 18.28
N THR A 65 -5.03 2.45 17.43
CA THR A 65 -4.60 1.07 17.58
C THR A 65 -3.50 0.94 18.64
N HIS A 66 -3.13 -0.30 18.98
CA HIS A 66 -2.08 -0.60 19.97
C HIS A 66 -2.40 -0.15 21.41
N THR A 67 -3.70 -0.01 21.74
CA THR A 67 -4.16 0.26 23.10
C THR A 67 -5.32 -0.67 23.43
N GLU A 68 -5.37 -1.13 24.68
CA GLU A 68 -6.45 -1.96 25.21
C GLU A 68 -7.13 -1.30 26.42
N THR A 69 -6.82 -0.02 26.67
CA THR A 69 -7.35 0.71 27.81
C THR A 69 -8.77 1.22 27.60
N THR A 70 -9.25 1.26 26.35
CA THR A 70 -10.59 1.69 25.99
C THR A 70 -11.28 0.65 25.10
N ALA A 71 -12.61 0.59 25.15
CA ALA A 71 -13.38 -0.35 24.31
C ALA A 71 -13.14 -0.13 22.81
N SER A 72 -13.08 1.13 22.37
CA SER A 72 -12.81 1.47 20.96
C SER A 72 -11.37 1.14 20.55
N GLY A 73 -10.38 1.44 21.42
CA GLY A 73 -8.98 1.07 21.17
C GLY A 73 -8.80 -0.44 21.05
N THR A 74 -9.40 -1.21 21.96
CA THR A 74 -9.40 -2.68 21.91
C THR A 74 -10.06 -3.19 20.62
N ALA A 75 -11.22 -2.63 20.23
CA ALA A 75 -11.93 -3.02 19.01
C ALA A 75 -11.07 -2.76 17.76
N MET A 76 -10.41 -1.61 17.66
CA MET A 76 -9.55 -1.27 16.53
C MET A 76 -8.27 -2.09 16.51
N THR A 77 -7.65 -2.36 17.64
CA THR A 77 -6.48 -3.25 17.74
C THR A 77 -6.83 -4.65 17.24
N ARG A 78 -7.95 -5.20 17.69
CA ARG A 78 -8.42 -6.53 17.23
C ARG A 78 -8.76 -6.54 15.74
N ALA A 79 -9.46 -5.52 15.24
CA ALA A 79 -9.78 -5.40 13.82
C ALA A 79 -8.50 -5.33 12.96
N TYR A 80 -7.48 -4.59 13.40
CA TYR A 80 -6.19 -4.49 12.74
C TYR A 80 -5.47 -5.84 12.67
N GLU A 81 -5.34 -6.54 13.79
CA GLU A 81 -4.65 -7.84 13.84
C GLU A 81 -5.44 -8.93 13.06
N GLN A 82 -6.77 -8.90 13.14
CA GLN A 82 -7.60 -9.82 12.35
C GLN A 82 -7.44 -9.57 10.84
N SER A 83 -7.36 -8.31 10.42
CA SER A 83 -7.12 -7.95 9.02
C SER A 83 -5.78 -8.47 8.53
N LYS A 84 -4.72 -8.34 9.33
CA LYS A 84 -3.39 -8.90 9.03
C LYS A 84 -3.46 -10.42 8.85
N HIS A 85 -4.13 -11.10 9.76
CA HIS A 85 -4.28 -12.56 9.69
C HIS A 85 -5.01 -13.00 8.42
N ILE A 86 -6.14 -12.33 8.09
CA ILE A 86 -6.93 -12.64 6.89
C ILE A 86 -6.09 -12.44 5.63
N ILE A 87 -5.35 -11.32 5.53
CA ILE A 87 -4.53 -11.03 4.36
C ILE A 87 -3.39 -12.04 4.24
N LYS A 88 -2.65 -12.31 5.32
CA LYS A 88 -1.57 -13.31 5.33
C LYS A 88 -2.08 -14.68 4.88
N LYS A 89 -3.22 -15.12 5.40
CA LYS A 89 -3.85 -16.39 4.99
C LYS A 89 -4.22 -16.38 3.50
N HIS A 90 -4.76 -15.28 3.00
CA HIS A 90 -5.19 -15.16 1.60
C HIS A 90 -4.03 -15.26 0.60
N VAL A 91 -2.87 -14.72 0.96
CA VAL A 91 -1.65 -14.78 0.12
C VAL A 91 -0.74 -15.95 0.46
N ASN A 92 -1.20 -16.90 1.31
CA ASN A 92 -0.45 -18.06 1.76
C ASN A 92 0.89 -17.70 2.45
N ALA A 93 0.91 -16.62 3.21
CA ALA A 93 2.07 -16.18 3.97
C ALA A 93 2.22 -16.99 5.27
N GLY A 94 3.46 -17.34 5.60
CA GLY A 94 3.84 -18.11 6.80
C GLY A 94 4.09 -17.23 8.04
N SER A 95 4.64 -17.85 9.09
CA SER A 95 5.02 -17.17 10.33
C SER A 95 6.11 -16.15 10.12
N ASP A 96 7.08 -16.45 9.26
CA ASP A 96 8.29 -15.65 9.03
C ASP A 96 8.06 -14.48 8.06
N ASP A 97 6.91 -14.47 7.38
CA ASP A 97 6.54 -13.40 6.47
C ASP A 97 6.01 -12.18 7.24
N LEU A 98 6.46 -10.99 6.86
CA LEU A 98 6.01 -9.74 7.44
C LEU A 98 4.97 -9.06 6.55
N LEU A 99 3.81 -8.73 7.12
CA LEU A 99 2.84 -7.85 6.48
C LEU A 99 2.99 -6.43 7.03
N ILE A 100 3.32 -5.49 6.15
CA ILE A 100 3.50 -4.09 6.50
C ILE A 100 2.43 -3.26 5.78
N PHE A 101 1.59 -2.56 6.54
CA PHE A 101 0.69 -1.56 5.98
C PHE A 101 1.45 -0.27 5.70
N ALA A 102 1.34 0.21 4.47
CA ALA A 102 1.92 1.49 4.04
C ALA A 102 0.82 2.36 3.45
N GLY A 103 0.84 3.64 3.77
CA GLY A 103 -0.15 4.60 3.26
C GLY A 103 0.00 4.90 1.77
N SER A 104 -1.01 5.57 1.18
CA SER A 104 -1.03 6.06 -0.21
C SER A 104 -0.94 4.99 -1.29
N GLY A 105 -1.59 3.82 -1.06
CA GLY A 105 -1.72 2.76 -2.06
C GLY A 105 -0.38 2.13 -2.46
N MET A 106 -0.29 1.64 -3.69
CA MET A 106 0.90 0.97 -4.21
C MET A 106 2.13 1.87 -4.20
N THR A 107 2.01 3.14 -4.52
CA THR A 107 3.14 4.09 -4.51
C THR A 107 3.79 4.16 -3.13
N GLY A 108 2.99 4.23 -2.07
CA GLY A 108 3.49 4.21 -0.68
C GLY A 108 4.16 2.88 -0.33
N ALA A 109 3.58 1.76 -0.74
CA ALA A 109 4.13 0.43 -0.51
C ALA A 109 5.47 0.23 -1.21
N VAL A 110 5.58 0.61 -2.48
CA VAL A 110 6.85 0.56 -3.26
C VAL A 110 7.91 1.46 -2.65
N ASN A 111 7.57 2.69 -2.25
CA ASN A 111 8.49 3.58 -1.56
C ASN A 111 9.00 2.97 -0.24
N LYS A 112 8.12 2.32 0.52
CA LYS A 112 8.52 1.62 1.75
C LYS A 112 9.45 0.46 1.45
N LEU A 113 9.14 -0.36 0.45
CA LEU A 113 9.97 -1.48 0.02
C LEU A 113 11.35 -1.01 -0.43
N GLN A 114 11.44 0.02 -1.26
CA GLN A 114 12.73 0.58 -1.70
C GLN A 114 13.60 1.03 -0.52
N ARG A 115 12.98 1.62 0.52
CA ARG A 115 13.71 2.01 1.74
C ARG A 115 14.18 0.81 2.54
N LEU A 116 13.35 -0.24 2.68
CA LEU A 116 13.71 -1.45 3.39
C LEU A 116 14.85 -2.21 2.70
N LEU A 117 14.86 -2.22 1.37
CA LEU A 117 15.92 -2.81 0.56
C LEU A 117 17.16 -1.91 0.41
N GLY A 118 17.13 -0.70 0.99
CA GLY A 118 18.22 0.26 0.85
C GLY A 118 18.42 0.83 -0.56
N LEU A 119 17.44 0.64 -1.45
CA LEU A 119 17.50 1.13 -2.83
C LEU A 119 17.22 2.64 -2.94
N ARG A 120 16.68 3.23 -1.90
CA ARG A 120 16.37 4.66 -1.85
C ARG A 120 17.04 5.31 -0.64
N ILE A 121 17.98 6.17 -0.93
CA ILE A 121 18.64 7.03 0.05
C ILE A 121 17.88 8.36 0.11
N PRO A 122 17.60 8.93 1.30
CA PRO A 122 17.01 10.26 1.41
C PRO A 122 17.85 11.31 0.67
N GLU A 123 17.23 12.16 -0.15
CA GLU A 123 17.90 13.17 -0.97
C GLU A 123 18.86 14.05 -0.15
N ARG A 124 18.42 14.40 1.06
CA ARG A 124 19.24 15.22 1.98
C ARG A 124 20.57 14.57 2.41
N ILE A 125 20.66 13.25 2.34
CA ILE A 125 21.90 12.53 2.64
C ILE A 125 22.82 12.51 1.41
N MET A 126 22.25 12.56 0.20
CA MET A 126 23.01 12.62 -1.05
C MET A 126 23.90 13.89 -1.12
N ASP A 127 23.51 14.99 -0.48
CA ASP A 127 24.33 16.21 -0.41
C ASP A 127 25.62 16.00 0.40
N TYR A 128 25.63 15.01 1.29
CA TYR A 128 26.79 14.65 2.12
C TYR A 128 27.61 13.50 1.53
N VAL A 129 27.04 12.73 0.60
CA VAL A 129 27.71 11.59 -0.07
C VAL A 129 28.31 12.07 -1.39
N LYS A 130 29.44 12.77 -1.35
CA LYS A 130 30.20 13.08 -2.57
C LYS A 130 31.05 11.88 -2.95
N PRO A 131 30.89 11.30 -4.16
CA PRO A 131 31.75 10.22 -4.62
C PRO A 131 33.22 10.65 -4.60
N GLY A 132 34.06 9.86 -3.98
CA GLY A 132 35.53 10.00 -4.06
C GLY A 132 36.21 10.84 -2.98
N ARG A 133 35.49 11.32 -1.94
CA ARG A 133 36.11 11.96 -0.79
C ARG A 133 36.04 11.08 0.46
N LEU A 134 37.14 10.48 0.85
CA LEU A 134 37.27 9.88 2.18
C LEU A 134 37.32 10.99 3.25
N PRO A 135 36.45 10.90 4.30
CA PRO A 135 36.46 11.88 5.37
C PRO A 135 37.78 11.80 6.17
N SER A 136 38.27 12.95 6.63
CA SER A 136 39.43 13.01 7.53
C SER A 136 39.15 12.41 8.90
N HIS A 137 40.18 12.05 9.66
CA HIS A 137 40.02 11.43 10.99
C HIS A 137 39.28 12.34 11.99
N GLU A 138 39.31 13.66 11.81
CA GLU A 138 38.54 14.60 12.63
C GLU A 138 37.09 14.70 12.22
N GLU A 139 36.79 14.62 10.93
CA GLU A 139 35.41 14.57 10.40
C GLU A 139 34.69 13.30 10.85
N LEU A 140 35.40 12.17 10.98
CA LEU A 140 34.84 10.90 11.50
C LEU A 140 34.35 10.95 12.95
N LYS A 141 34.78 11.94 13.73
CA LYS A 141 34.30 12.17 15.11
C LYS A 141 32.94 12.85 15.16
N GLN A 142 32.49 13.43 14.05
CA GLN A 142 31.18 14.09 13.97
C GLN A 142 30.05 13.06 13.63
N PRO A 143 28.89 13.12 14.28
CA PRO A 143 27.78 12.16 14.03
C PRO A 143 27.37 12.08 12.55
N GLN A 144 27.45 13.19 11.83
CA GLN A 144 27.10 13.29 10.42
C GLN A 144 28.07 12.47 9.51
N VAL A 145 29.33 12.36 9.90
CA VAL A 145 30.35 11.64 9.14
C VAL A 145 30.28 10.13 9.38
N ARG A 146 29.82 9.68 10.56
CA ARG A 146 29.52 8.28 10.81
C ARG A 146 28.43 7.76 9.87
N ILE A 147 27.42 8.59 9.60
CA ILE A 147 26.39 8.27 8.62
C ILE A 147 27.00 8.14 7.22
N HIS A 148 27.92 9.03 6.85
CA HIS A 148 28.61 8.97 5.56
C HIS A 148 29.42 7.67 5.40
N GLN A 149 30.13 7.22 6.43
CA GLN A 149 30.89 5.98 6.40
C GLN A 149 29.99 4.75 6.26
N LEU A 150 28.91 4.69 7.02
CA LEU A 150 27.89 3.63 6.88
C LEU A 150 27.32 3.57 5.47
N PHE A 151 27.13 4.70 4.79
CA PHE A 151 26.65 4.74 3.41
C PHE A 151 27.75 4.43 2.39
N SER A 152 29.00 4.80 2.64
CA SER A 152 30.14 4.42 1.81
C SER A 152 30.33 2.91 1.81
N ASP A 153 30.31 2.29 2.99
CA ASP A 153 30.37 0.84 3.14
C ASP A 153 29.17 0.13 2.47
N TYR A 154 28.01 0.77 2.45
CA TYR A 154 26.81 0.28 1.76
C TYR A 154 26.90 0.44 0.24
N LEU A 155 27.49 1.51 -0.26
CA LEU A 155 27.70 1.74 -1.71
C LEU A 155 28.81 0.86 -2.29
N ASP A 156 29.75 0.42 -1.47
CA ASP A 156 30.81 -0.53 -1.82
C ASP A 156 30.40 -2.01 -1.72
N ILE A 157 29.11 -2.28 -1.51
CA ILE A 157 28.60 -3.66 -1.54
C ILE A 157 28.88 -4.28 -2.91
N ASP A 158 29.53 -5.44 -2.86
CA ASP A 158 29.73 -6.32 -4.00
C ASP A 158 28.45 -6.39 -4.88
N PRO A 159 28.53 -6.08 -6.17
CA PRO A 159 27.38 -6.15 -7.07
C PRO A 159 26.61 -7.48 -7.02
N ALA A 160 27.30 -8.59 -6.71
CA ALA A 160 26.68 -9.90 -6.52
C ALA A 160 25.78 -10.01 -5.28
N LYS A 161 25.92 -9.10 -4.32
CA LYS A 161 25.12 -9.05 -3.08
C LYS A 161 24.00 -8.01 -3.13
N LYS A 162 23.89 -7.25 -4.22
CA LYS A 162 22.79 -6.31 -4.39
C LYS A 162 21.48 -7.07 -4.67
N PRO A 163 20.35 -6.66 -4.05
CA PRO A 163 19.07 -7.31 -4.32
C PRO A 163 18.71 -7.14 -5.79
N ILE A 164 18.34 -8.25 -6.44
CA ILE A 164 17.79 -8.25 -7.81
C ILE A 164 16.28 -8.17 -7.67
N ILE A 165 15.66 -7.20 -8.34
CA ILE A 165 14.20 -7.04 -8.38
C ILE A 165 13.77 -7.42 -9.80
N PHE A 166 12.89 -8.41 -9.89
CA PHE A 166 12.27 -8.86 -11.14
C PHE A 166 10.88 -8.24 -11.30
#